data_8c6458569044bd4d852faa1e11d9e9c7
#
_entry.id   8c6458569044bd4d852faa1e11d9e9c7
#
_cell.length_a   1.000
_cell.length_b   1.000
_cell.length_c   1.000
_cell.angle_alpha   90.00
_cell.angle_beta   90.00
_cell.angle_gamma   90.00
#
_symmetry.space_group_name_H-M   'P 1'
#
loop_
_entity.id
_entity.type
_entity.pdbx_description
1 polymer ?
#
loop_
_entity_poly.entity_id
_entity_poly.type
_entity_poly.pdbx_seq_one_letter_code
_entity_poly.pdbx_strand_id
1 'polypeptide(L)'
;VTTIHRVDMTKIVKLREKAKAAFQERYGFGLTYLPFIAKAAADALRAFPVVNSSVDQAVKNVIFHNEINIGIAVALDGGSGLIVPVIKNADEKNVTGLQRDIVD
;
A
#
# COMPACT_ATOMS: atom_id res chain seq x y z
N VAL A 1 -19.82 -2.67 -0.04
CA VAL A 1 -19.93 -1.36 0.63
C VAL A 1 -18.74 -0.50 0.27
N THR A 2 -19.01 0.73 -0.15
CA THR A 2 -17.97 1.67 -0.58
C THR A 2 -18.05 2.93 0.27
N THR A 3 -16.90 3.39 0.77
CA THR A 3 -16.79 4.67 1.44
C THR A 3 -15.82 5.57 0.70
N ILE A 4 -16.12 6.85 0.67
CA ILE A 4 -15.28 7.85 0.00
C ILE A 4 -14.92 8.92 1.02
N HIS A 5 -13.63 9.18 1.16
CA HIS A 5 -13.13 10.18 2.09
C HIS A 5 -12.22 11.15 1.35
N ARG A 6 -12.34 12.44 1.68
CA ARG A 6 -11.40 13.45 1.20
C ARG A 6 -10.23 13.53 2.14
N VAL A 7 -9.05 13.56 1.57
CA VAL A 7 -7.80 13.61 2.34
C VAL A 7 -6.95 14.76 1.82
N ASP A 8 -6.45 15.58 2.74
CA ASP A 8 -5.52 16.65 2.41
C ASP A 8 -4.11 16.09 2.30
N MET A 9 -3.57 16.08 1.08
CA MET A 9 -2.25 15.53 0.77
C MET A 9 -1.16 16.62 0.71
N THR A 10 -1.45 17.85 1.14
CA THR A 10 -0.54 18.98 0.97
C THR A 10 0.85 18.72 1.53
N LYS A 11 0.93 18.16 2.74
CA LYS A 11 2.24 17.88 3.37
C LYS A 11 3.02 16.83 2.61
N ILE A 12 2.34 15.81 2.08
CA ILE A 12 2.97 14.74 1.30
C ILE A 12 3.43 15.27 -0.06
N VAL A 13 2.63 16.13 -0.69
CA VAL A 13 3.00 16.76 -1.95
C VAL A 13 4.29 17.58 -1.77
N LYS A 14 4.37 18.38 -0.71
CA LYS A 14 5.55 19.17 -0.41
C LYS A 14 6.77 18.31 -0.13
N LEU A 15 6.60 17.25 0.64
CA LEU A 15 7.68 16.31 0.95
C LEU A 15 8.21 15.64 -0.32
N ARG A 16 7.31 15.18 -1.18
CA ARG A 16 7.68 14.57 -2.45
C ARG A 16 8.45 15.55 -3.34
N GLU A 17 7.98 16.80 -3.44
CA GLU A 17 8.65 17.80 -4.26
C GLU A 17 10.07 18.08 -3.78
N LYS A 18 10.30 18.06 -2.46
CA LYS A 18 11.64 18.25 -1.91
C LYS A 18 12.55 17.03 -2.14
N ALA A 19 11.99 15.84 -2.10
CA ALA A 19 12.78 14.60 -2.06
C ALA A 19 12.91 13.92 -3.41
N LYS A 20 12.08 14.24 -4.41
CA LYS A 20 12.00 13.45 -5.64
C LYS A 20 13.31 13.38 -6.42
N ALA A 21 14.03 14.48 -6.54
CA ALA A 21 15.27 14.51 -7.30
C ALA A 21 16.38 13.69 -6.62
N ALA A 22 16.55 13.90 -5.31
CA ALA A 22 17.54 13.15 -4.54
C ALA A 22 17.20 11.67 -4.47
N PHE A 23 15.91 11.34 -4.38
CA PHE A 23 15.44 9.97 -4.35
C PHE A 23 15.74 9.24 -5.67
N GLN A 24 15.43 9.89 -6.80
CA GLN A 24 15.71 9.36 -8.13
C GLN A 24 17.22 9.12 -8.32
N GLU A 25 18.04 10.07 -7.89
CA GLU A 25 19.48 9.97 -8.01
C GLU A 25 20.05 8.82 -7.15
N ARG A 26 19.54 8.68 -5.92
CA ARG A 26 20.05 7.68 -4.98
C ARG A 26 19.60 6.26 -5.30
N TYR A 27 18.35 6.08 -5.69
CA TYR A 27 17.75 4.76 -5.84
C TYR A 27 17.50 4.33 -7.28
N GLY A 28 17.59 5.25 -8.24
CA GLY A 28 17.41 4.93 -9.65
C GLY A 28 15.97 4.77 -10.12
N PHE A 29 14.99 5.04 -9.27
CA PHE A 29 13.57 5.04 -9.62
C PHE A 29 12.85 6.21 -8.95
N GLY A 30 11.73 6.63 -9.53
CA GLY A 30 11.01 7.81 -9.06
C GLY A 30 10.23 7.57 -7.79
N LEU A 31 10.01 8.64 -7.04
CA LEU A 31 9.14 8.64 -5.86
C LEU A 31 7.74 9.11 -6.27
N THR A 32 6.74 8.27 -6.00
CA THR A 32 5.34 8.57 -6.29
C THR A 32 4.55 8.73 -4.97
N TYR A 33 3.24 8.97 -5.08
CA TYR A 33 2.37 9.08 -3.89
C TYR A 33 1.92 7.73 -3.35
N LEU A 34 1.91 6.71 -4.20
CA LEU A 34 1.36 5.40 -3.84
C LEU A 34 2.02 4.75 -2.62
N PRO A 35 3.35 4.79 -2.43
CA PRO A 35 3.96 4.20 -1.24
C PRO A 35 3.52 4.88 0.06
N PHE A 36 3.19 6.17 0.03
CA PHE A 36 2.65 6.87 1.22
C PHE A 36 1.27 6.34 1.57
N ILE A 37 0.43 6.11 0.56
CA ILE A 37 -0.92 5.56 0.74
C ILE A 37 -0.81 4.12 1.25
N ALA A 38 0.07 3.32 0.68
CA ALA A 38 0.29 1.93 1.10
C ALA A 38 0.78 1.86 2.54
N LYS A 39 1.69 2.75 2.94
CA LYS A 39 2.20 2.81 4.31
C LYS A 39 1.08 3.18 5.29
N ALA A 40 0.27 4.17 4.94
CA ALA A 40 -0.87 4.56 5.77
C ALA A 40 -1.87 3.41 5.93
N ALA A 41 -2.15 2.69 4.86
CA ALA A 41 -3.05 1.53 4.89
C ALA A 41 -2.48 0.41 5.77
N ALA A 42 -1.19 0.11 5.64
CA ALA A 42 -0.54 -0.92 6.45
C ALA A 42 -0.56 -0.57 7.93
N ASP A 43 -0.26 0.68 8.27
CA ASP A 43 -0.28 1.15 9.65
C ASP A 43 -1.70 1.12 10.23
N ALA A 44 -2.70 1.46 9.43
CA ALA A 44 -4.11 1.39 9.84
C ALA A 44 -4.55 -0.05 10.09
N LEU A 45 -4.16 -0.99 9.24
CA LEU A 45 -4.47 -2.41 9.41
C LEU A 45 -3.82 -2.97 10.68
N ARG A 46 -2.65 -2.49 11.02
CA ARG A 46 -1.98 -2.87 12.25
C ARG A 46 -2.68 -2.31 13.49
N ALA A 47 -3.17 -1.07 13.41
CA ALA A 47 -3.91 -0.42 14.48
C ALA A 47 -5.31 -1.01 14.69
N PHE A 48 -5.91 -1.52 13.63
CA PHE A 48 -7.27 -2.08 13.65
C PHE A 48 -7.27 -3.52 13.10
N PRO A 49 -6.76 -4.49 13.86
CA PRO A 49 -6.58 -5.86 13.35
C PRO A 49 -7.87 -6.54 12.92
N VAL A 50 -9.02 -6.12 13.44
CA VAL A 50 -10.31 -6.71 13.08
C VAL A 50 -10.62 -6.50 11.59
N VAL A 51 -10.13 -5.42 10.99
CA VAL A 51 -10.33 -5.16 9.57
C VAL A 51 -9.59 -6.20 8.71
N ASN A 52 -8.44 -6.67 9.19
CA ASN A 52 -7.64 -7.70 8.52
C ASN A 52 -7.96 -9.09 9.08
N SER A 53 -9.25 -9.43 9.07
CA SER A 53 -9.73 -10.67 9.62
C SER A 53 -10.75 -11.32 8.71
N SER A 54 -10.98 -12.61 8.95
CA SER A 54 -11.97 -13.40 8.22
C SER A 54 -12.90 -14.10 9.21
N VAL A 55 -14.04 -14.53 8.72
CA VAL A 55 -14.99 -15.31 9.50
C VAL A 55 -14.97 -16.73 8.97
N ASP A 56 -15.00 -17.73 9.85
CA ASP A 56 -15.02 -19.13 9.41
C ASP A 56 -16.39 -19.47 8.76
N GLN A 57 -16.47 -20.65 8.12
CA GLN A 57 -17.69 -21.06 7.40
C GLN A 57 -18.89 -21.19 8.31
N ALA A 58 -18.68 -21.52 9.58
CA ALA A 58 -19.76 -21.65 10.56
C ALA A 58 -20.16 -20.31 11.19
N VAL A 59 -19.46 -19.24 10.84
CA VAL A 59 -19.65 -17.87 11.35
C VAL A 59 -19.56 -17.83 12.90
N LYS A 60 -18.78 -18.72 13.48
CA LYS A 60 -18.60 -18.82 14.93
C LYS A 60 -17.32 -18.18 15.43
N ASN A 61 -16.31 -18.08 14.55
CA ASN A 61 -14.98 -17.59 14.91
C ASN A 61 -14.53 -16.49 13.98
N VAL A 62 -13.82 -15.52 14.52
CA VAL A 62 -13.12 -14.50 13.75
C VAL A 62 -11.65 -14.88 13.69
N ILE A 63 -11.12 -14.97 12.48
CA ILE A 63 -9.74 -15.35 12.24
C ILE A 63 -8.94 -14.09 11.95
N PHE A 64 -8.02 -13.75 12.87
CA PHE A 64 -7.12 -12.61 12.67
C PHE A 64 -5.90 -13.04 11.87
N HIS A 65 -5.57 -12.26 10.86
CA HIS A 65 -4.37 -12.49 10.06
C HIS A 65 -3.22 -11.66 10.62
N ASN A 66 -2.12 -12.31 10.96
CA ASN A 66 -0.94 -11.62 11.51
C ASN A 66 -0.14 -10.90 10.44
N GLU A 67 -0.20 -11.38 9.21
CA GLU A 67 0.52 -10.80 8.09
C GLU A 67 -0.28 -9.68 7.44
N ILE A 68 0.39 -8.56 7.14
CA ILE A 68 -0.22 -7.46 6.42
C ILE A 68 0.36 -7.45 5.02
N ASN A 69 -0.40 -8.01 4.09
CA ASN A 69 -0.01 -8.12 2.68
C ASN A 69 -0.93 -7.24 1.85
N ILE A 70 -0.34 -6.36 1.05
CA ILE A 70 -1.09 -5.40 0.25
C ILE A 70 -1.02 -5.79 -1.22
N GLY A 71 -2.17 -6.08 -1.80
CA GLY A 71 -2.30 -6.31 -3.24
C GLY A 71 -2.54 -5.00 -3.97
N ILE A 72 -1.80 -4.77 -5.04
CA ILE A 72 -1.94 -3.59 -5.88
C ILE A 72 -2.39 -4.03 -7.26
N ALA A 73 -3.58 -3.61 -7.66
CA ALA A 73 -4.12 -3.95 -8.97
C ALA A 73 -3.39 -3.17 -10.06
N VAL A 74 -2.85 -3.89 -11.02
CA VAL A 74 -2.12 -3.32 -12.15
C VAL A 74 -2.75 -3.77 -13.45
N ALA A 75 -3.17 -2.82 -14.28
CA ALA A 75 -3.71 -3.12 -15.59
C ALA A 75 -2.59 -3.53 -16.54
N LEU A 76 -2.83 -4.59 -17.30
CA LEU A 76 -1.90 -5.02 -18.35
C LEU A 76 -2.05 -4.16 -19.58
N ASP A 77 -0.96 -4.01 -20.33
CA ASP A 77 -0.93 -3.23 -21.57
C ASP A 77 -1.97 -3.73 -22.57
N GLY A 78 -2.61 -2.80 -23.28
CA GLY A 78 -3.59 -3.11 -24.29
C GLY A 78 -4.93 -3.60 -23.74
N GLY A 79 -5.17 -3.46 -22.47
CA GLY A 79 -6.42 -3.90 -21.85
C GLY A 79 -6.58 -5.41 -21.79
N SER A 80 -5.50 -6.17 -21.91
CA SER A 80 -5.52 -7.63 -21.99
C SER A 80 -5.69 -8.33 -20.64
N GLY A 81 -5.91 -7.58 -19.57
CA GLY A 81 -6.13 -8.18 -18.25
C GLY A 81 -5.65 -7.32 -17.10
N LEU A 82 -5.66 -7.93 -15.93
CA LEU A 82 -5.32 -7.29 -14.67
C LEU A 82 -4.52 -8.28 -13.85
N ILE A 83 -3.44 -7.82 -13.25
CA ILE A 83 -2.69 -8.60 -12.26
C ILE A 83 -2.72 -7.87 -10.92
N VAL A 84 -2.62 -8.64 -9.84
CA VAL A 84 -2.61 -8.08 -8.49
C VAL A 84 -1.40 -8.62 -7.76
N PRO A 85 -0.20 -8.05 -8.01
CA PRO A 85 0.97 -8.44 -7.23
C PRO A 85 0.79 -8.04 -5.78
N VAL A 86 1.39 -8.81 -4.87
CA VAL A 86 1.21 -8.63 -3.43
C VAL A 86 2.53 -8.22 -2.79
N ILE A 87 2.49 -7.14 -2.02
CA ILE A 87 3.61 -6.72 -1.17
C ILE A 87 3.43 -7.40 0.18
N LYS A 88 4.29 -8.38 0.46
CA LYS A 88 4.22 -9.13 1.72
C LYS A 88 4.82 -8.33 2.86
N ASN A 89 4.20 -8.44 4.04
CA ASN A 89 4.65 -7.78 5.26
C ASN A 89 4.86 -6.28 5.06
N ALA A 90 3.88 -5.63 4.46
CA ALA A 90 3.95 -4.21 4.11
C ALA A 90 4.12 -3.31 5.33
N ASP A 91 3.62 -3.75 6.50
CA ASP A 91 3.74 -3.00 7.76
C ASP A 91 5.19 -2.90 8.26
N GLU A 92 6.06 -3.81 7.82
CA GLU A 92 7.48 -3.82 8.18
C GLU A 92 8.34 -2.94 7.26
N LYS A 93 7.76 -2.42 6.19
CA LYS A 93 8.50 -1.67 5.18
C LYS A 93 8.31 -0.17 5.36
N ASN A 94 9.35 0.58 5.05
CA ASN A 94 9.28 2.05 4.98
C ASN A 94 8.85 2.50 3.58
N VAL A 95 8.71 3.80 3.38
CA VAL A 95 8.27 4.37 2.10
C VAL A 95 9.21 3.95 0.96
N THR A 96 10.51 3.96 1.19
CA THR A 96 11.50 3.56 0.18
C THR A 96 11.32 2.10 -0.22
N GLY A 97 11.17 1.21 0.75
CA GLY A 97 10.95 -0.22 0.50
C GLY A 97 9.66 -0.49 -0.25
N LEU A 98 8.58 0.22 0.12
CA LEU A 98 7.29 0.12 -0.56
C LEU A 98 7.38 0.62 -2.00
N GLN A 99 8.05 1.75 -2.24
CA GLN A 99 8.22 2.28 -3.59
C GLN A 99 9.03 1.30 -4.46
N ARG A 100 10.05 0.69 -3.90
CA ARG A 100 10.85 -0.32 -4.62
C ARG A 100 10.00 -1.51 -5.04
N ASP A 101 9.16 -2.01 -4.14
CA ASP A 101 8.27 -3.15 -4.43
C ASP A 101 7.20 -2.77 -5.45
N ILE A 102 6.69 -1.54 -5.40
CA ILE A 102 5.70 -1.04 -6.36
C ILE A 102 6.28 -0.97 -7.77
N VAL A 103 7.54 -0.54 -7.90
CA VAL A 103 8.21 -0.43 -9.19
C VAL A 103 8.53 -1.82 -9.76
N ASP A 104 8.87 -2.78 -8.90
CA ASP A 104 9.09 -4.15 -9.32
C ASP A 104 7.76 -4.84 -9.61
#